data_ea45f15e30b8de0932c2721d9535554c
#
_entry.id   ea45f15e30b8de0932c2721d9535554c
#
_cell.length_a   1.000
_cell.length_b   1.000
_cell.length_c   1.000
_cell.angle_alpha   90.00
_cell.angle_beta   90.00
_cell.angle_gamma   90.00
#
_symmetry.space_group_name_H-M   'P 1'
#
loop_
_entity.id
_entity.type
_entity.pdbx_description
1 polymer ?
#
loop_
_entity_poly.entity_id
_entity_poly.type
_entity_poly.pdbx_seq_one_letter_code
_entity_poly.pdbx_strand_id
1 'polypeptide(L)'
;TADWKGERFADGRPRVSDALLKRLKNVAMEEAWGYLRGQGYQNQYEGNWQIINPDNVMTGRVVTAQYMPLRPDFAKLIKQQGIAEGRDSSGGTNSWPINVLQPGDVYVADGYGRIIDGTLIGSNLGNAIYANSQNGVIFDASVRDMAGLKEIKGFNGWVRGVDPSYLQQEMLTSINTPIRVG
;
A
#
# COMPACT_ATOMS: atom_id res chain seq x y z
N THR A 1 -5.75 -4.88 14.93
CA THR A 1 -6.22 -6.28 15.03
C THR A 1 -5.83 -6.94 16.37
N ALA A 2 -6.23 -6.32 17.51
CA ALA A 2 -5.95 -6.87 18.85
C ALA A 2 -6.54 -8.28 19.04
N ASP A 3 -7.67 -8.55 18.39
CA ASP A 3 -8.39 -9.83 18.54
C ASP A 3 -7.80 -11.00 17.73
N TRP A 4 -6.80 -10.75 16.90
CA TRP A 4 -6.12 -11.82 16.17
C TRP A 4 -5.40 -12.76 17.14
N LYS A 5 -5.78 -14.03 17.16
CA LYS A 5 -5.23 -15.08 18.05
C LYS A 5 -4.17 -15.97 17.37
N GLY A 6 -3.97 -15.82 16.06
CA GLY A 6 -2.96 -16.57 15.31
C GLY A 6 -1.56 -15.98 15.45
N GLU A 7 -0.61 -16.55 14.71
CA GLU A 7 0.76 -16.07 14.66
C GLU A 7 0.85 -14.63 14.15
N ARG A 8 1.90 -13.92 14.57
CA ARG A 8 2.23 -12.57 14.08
C ARG A 8 3.64 -12.55 13.51
N PHE A 9 3.85 -11.64 12.57
CA PHE A 9 5.19 -11.25 12.15
C PHE A 9 5.91 -10.48 13.26
N ALA A 10 7.23 -10.33 13.13
CA ALA A 10 8.02 -9.55 14.10
C ALA A 10 7.57 -8.09 14.23
N ASP A 11 6.97 -7.52 13.18
CA ASP A 11 6.39 -6.17 13.17
C ASP A 11 4.98 -6.10 13.78
N GLY A 12 4.45 -7.21 14.31
CA GLY A 12 3.16 -7.30 14.99
C GLY A 12 1.95 -7.53 14.07
N ARG A 13 2.12 -7.52 12.74
CA ARG A 13 1.02 -7.80 11.80
C ARG A 13 0.56 -9.26 11.90
N PRO A 14 -0.76 -9.54 11.74
CA PRO A 14 -1.27 -10.91 11.64
C PRO A 14 -0.62 -11.70 10.51
N ARG A 15 -0.12 -12.89 10.81
CA ARG A 15 0.45 -13.81 9.82
C ARG A 15 -0.67 -14.69 9.24
N VAL A 16 -1.53 -14.10 8.42
CA VAL A 16 -2.56 -14.83 7.70
C VAL A 16 -1.90 -15.79 6.71
N SER A 17 -2.31 -17.07 6.70
CA SER A 17 -1.70 -18.08 5.85
C SER A 17 -1.96 -17.83 4.35
N ASP A 18 -0.99 -18.21 3.49
CA ASP A 18 -1.13 -18.07 2.05
C ASP A 18 -2.28 -18.93 1.49
N ALA A 19 -2.57 -20.05 2.13
CA ALA A 19 -3.72 -20.90 1.79
C ALA A 19 -5.04 -20.15 1.97
N LEU A 20 -5.18 -19.38 3.05
CA LEU A 20 -6.36 -18.56 3.30
C LEU A 20 -6.45 -17.39 2.30
N LEU A 21 -5.36 -16.72 2.02
CA LEU A 21 -5.30 -15.65 1.01
C LEU A 21 -5.68 -16.16 -0.38
N LYS A 22 -5.22 -17.36 -0.74
CA LYS A 22 -5.61 -18.00 -2.01
C LYS A 22 -7.11 -18.29 -2.08
N ARG A 23 -7.71 -18.77 -0.99
CA ARG A 23 -9.17 -19.00 -0.92
C ARG A 23 -9.95 -17.69 -1.02
N LEU A 24 -9.46 -16.64 -0.42
CA LEU A 24 -10.09 -15.31 -0.44
C LEU A 24 -10.27 -14.75 -1.86
N LYS A 25 -9.44 -15.16 -2.82
CA LYS A 25 -9.60 -14.77 -4.24
C LYS A 25 -10.92 -15.22 -4.87
N ASN A 26 -11.59 -16.20 -4.28
CA ASN A 26 -12.89 -16.73 -4.76
C ASN A 26 -14.09 -16.06 -4.06
N VAL A 27 -13.88 -15.13 -3.16
CA VAL A 27 -14.93 -14.41 -2.45
C VAL A 27 -15.28 -13.15 -3.25
N ALA A 28 -16.55 -12.97 -3.56
CA ALA A 28 -17.01 -11.75 -4.21
C ALA A 28 -16.92 -10.56 -3.24
N MET A 29 -16.77 -9.36 -3.79
CA MET A 29 -16.66 -8.15 -2.97
C MET A 29 -17.93 -7.92 -2.15
N GLU A 30 -19.10 -8.17 -2.72
CA GLU A 30 -20.39 -8.04 -2.07
C GLU A 30 -20.54 -9.00 -0.88
N GLU A 31 -20.01 -10.21 -1.00
CA GLU A 31 -20.00 -11.20 0.09
C GLU A 31 -19.11 -10.72 1.24
N ALA A 32 -17.88 -10.29 0.93
CA ALA A 32 -16.95 -9.75 1.92
C ALA A 32 -17.53 -8.50 2.61
N TRP A 33 -18.08 -7.58 1.84
CA TRP A 33 -18.70 -6.36 2.36
C TRP A 33 -19.92 -6.67 3.24
N GLY A 34 -20.82 -7.54 2.78
CA GLY A 34 -22.01 -7.92 3.54
C GLY A 34 -21.67 -8.58 4.86
N TYR A 35 -20.70 -9.50 4.85
CA TYR A 35 -20.21 -10.15 6.06
C TYR A 35 -19.62 -9.14 7.06
N LEU A 36 -18.70 -8.28 6.62
CA LEU A 36 -18.07 -7.27 7.48
C LEU A 36 -19.10 -6.32 8.08
N ARG A 37 -20.06 -5.85 7.26
CA ARG A 37 -21.14 -4.99 7.74
C ARG A 37 -22.00 -5.68 8.79
N GLY A 38 -22.31 -6.95 8.61
CA GLY A 38 -23.05 -7.77 9.60
C GLY A 38 -22.28 -7.95 10.93
N GLN A 39 -20.96 -7.85 10.91
CA GLN A 39 -20.09 -7.90 12.09
C GLN A 39 -19.84 -6.51 12.71
N GLY A 40 -20.53 -5.46 12.27
CA GLY A 40 -20.40 -4.11 12.79
C GLY A 40 -19.28 -3.25 12.16
N TYR A 41 -18.57 -3.78 11.15
CA TYR A 41 -17.58 -3.01 10.40
C TYR A 41 -18.28 -2.15 9.36
N GLN A 42 -18.38 -0.85 9.62
CA GLN A 42 -19.00 0.12 8.72
C GLN A 42 -17.95 0.77 7.81
N ASN A 43 -18.38 1.26 6.63
CA ASN A 43 -17.54 2.00 5.68
C ASN A 43 -16.27 1.24 5.26
N GLN A 44 -16.37 -0.08 5.02
CA GLN A 44 -15.24 -0.92 4.61
C GLN A 44 -15.18 -1.13 3.09
N TYR A 45 -15.82 -0.27 2.33
CA TYR A 45 -15.78 -0.24 0.86
C TYR A 45 -15.45 1.15 0.37
N GLU A 46 -14.58 1.22 -0.61
CA GLU A 46 -14.25 2.45 -1.32
C GLU A 46 -14.27 2.20 -2.84
N GLY A 47 -14.85 3.13 -3.59
CA GLY A 47 -14.99 3.07 -5.03
C GLY A 47 -14.10 4.07 -5.77
N ASN A 48 -14.42 4.29 -7.06
CA ASN A 48 -13.76 5.28 -7.92
C ASN A 48 -12.25 5.06 -8.12
N TRP A 49 -11.85 3.80 -8.21
CA TRP A 49 -10.48 3.42 -8.49
C TRP A 49 -10.19 3.31 -9.98
N GLN A 50 -9.00 3.74 -10.38
CA GLN A 50 -8.37 3.27 -11.60
C GLN A 50 -7.62 1.98 -11.27
N ILE A 51 -7.94 0.90 -11.98
CA ILE A 51 -7.32 -0.42 -11.76
C ILE A 51 -6.29 -0.66 -12.84
N ILE A 52 -5.06 -0.99 -12.46
CA ILE A 52 -3.95 -1.17 -13.38
C ILE A 52 -4.16 -2.40 -14.26
N ASN A 53 -4.49 -3.55 -13.64
CA ASN A 53 -4.76 -4.82 -14.31
C ASN A 53 -6.10 -5.40 -13.81
N PRO A 54 -7.25 -4.98 -14.36
CA PRO A 54 -8.59 -5.29 -13.83
C PRO A 54 -8.93 -6.78 -13.83
N ASP A 55 -8.29 -7.59 -14.67
CA ASP A 55 -8.53 -9.04 -14.74
C ASP A 55 -7.82 -9.82 -13.63
N ASN A 56 -6.98 -9.17 -12.82
CA ASN A 56 -6.22 -9.80 -11.76
C ASN A 56 -6.85 -9.53 -10.39
N VAL A 57 -7.37 -10.56 -9.73
CA VAL A 57 -7.81 -10.48 -8.33
C VAL A 57 -6.60 -10.42 -7.42
N MET A 58 -6.53 -9.39 -6.59
CA MET A 58 -5.45 -9.19 -5.61
C MET A 58 -5.96 -9.45 -4.20
N THR A 59 -5.23 -10.27 -3.46
CA THR A 59 -5.43 -10.51 -2.02
C THR A 59 -4.07 -10.53 -1.34
N GLY A 60 -3.99 -10.08 -0.09
CA GLY A 60 -2.71 -10.10 0.61
C GLY A 60 -2.78 -9.57 2.04
N ARG A 61 -1.68 -9.71 2.75
CA ARG A 61 -1.47 -9.10 4.06
C ARG A 61 -1.09 -7.64 3.87
N VAL A 62 -1.75 -6.75 4.59
CA VAL A 62 -1.58 -5.31 4.38
C VAL A 62 -0.32 -4.80 5.07
N VAL A 63 0.51 -4.07 4.33
CA VAL A 63 1.51 -3.13 4.85
C VAL A 63 0.98 -1.73 4.58
N THR A 64 0.72 -0.97 5.62
CA THR A 64 0.20 0.40 5.49
C THR A 64 1.32 1.43 5.50
N ALA A 65 1.11 2.54 4.77
CA ALA A 65 1.92 3.73 4.90
C ALA A 65 1.05 4.98 4.83
N GLN A 66 1.38 5.96 5.64
CA GLN A 66 0.69 7.24 5.64
C GLN A 66 1.60 8.34 5.10
N TYR A 67 1.04 9.15 4.23
CA TYR A 67 1.67 10.34 3.69
C TYR A 67 0.90 11.60 4.07
N MET A 68 1.58 12.73 4.03
CA MET A 68 0.99 14.05 4.21
C MET A 68 1.71 15.06 3.31
N PRO A 69 1.14 16.28 3.11
CA PRO A 69 1.84 17.36 2.44
C PRO A 69 3.21 17.63 3.06
N LEU A 70 4.20 17.88 2.22
CA LEU A 70 5.58 18.07 2.66
C LEU A 70 5.72 19.23 3.66
N ARG A 71 6.30 18.92 4.79
CA ARG A 71 6.78 19.87 5.78
C ARG A 71 8.28 19.66 5.98
N PRO A 72 9.14 20.53 5.46
CA PRO A 72 10.60 20.33 5.50
C PRO A 72 11.18 20.17 6.90
N ASP A 73 10.62 20.86 7.88
CA ASP A 73 10.97 20.74 9.30
C ASP A 73 10.69 19.34 9.85
N PHE A 74 9.49 18.82 9.58
CA PHE A 74 9.05 17.52 10.06
C PHE A 74 9.67 16.36 9.25
N ALA A 75 9.80 16.51 7.94
CA ALA A 75 10.45 15.53 7.08
C ALA A 75 11.88 15.23 7.52
N LYS A 76 12.61 16.26 7.97
CA LYS A 76 13.96 16.09 8.52
C LYS A 76 13.96 15.21 9.78
N LEU A 77 13.01 15.41 10.68
CA LEU A 77 12.89 14.59 11.91
C LEU A 77 12.54 13.15 11.59
N ILE A 78 11.54 12.92 10.70
CA ILE A 78 11.17 11.56 10.24
C ILE A 78 12.37 10.85 9.61
N LYS A 79 13.14 11.56 8.76
CA LYS A 79 14.33 10.97 8.13
C LYS A 79 15.41 10.62 9.17
N GLN A 80 15.67 11.49 10.12
CA GLN A 80 16.64 11.25 11.20
C GLN A 80 16.23 10.04 12.06
N GLN A 81 14.95 9.98 12.46
CA GLN A 81 14.41 8.86 13.23
C GLN A 81 14.51 7.55 12.46
N GLY A 82 14.08 7.53 11.20
CA GLY A 82 14.14 6.31 10.38
C GLY A 82 15.57 5.80 10.21
N ILE A 83 16.55 6.67 10.00
CA ILE A 83 17.97 6.28 9.93
C ILE A 83 18.44 5.70 11.27
N ALA A 84 18.05 6.30 12.39
CA ALA A 84 18.39 5.79 13.73
C ALA A 84 17.74 4.41 13.99
N GLU A 85 16.61 4.12 13.37
CA GLU A 85 15.93 2.81 13.38
C GLU A 85 16.52 1.81 12.36
N GLY A 86 17.58 2.17 11.63
CA GLY A 86 18.26 1.31 10.66
C GLY A 86 17.64 1.31 9.26
N ARG A 87 16.79 2.28 8.91
CA ARG A 87 16.26 2.41 7.55
C ARG A 87 17.30 2.95 6.60
N ASP A 88 17.16 2.59 5.32
CA ASP A 88 18.06 3.04 4.26
C ASP A 88 18.06 4.58 4.13
N SER A 89 19.25 5.16 4.15
CA SER A 89 19.47 6.61 4.03
C SER A 89 19.73 7.06 2.59
N SER A 90 19.99 6.13 1.66
CA SER A 90 20.44 6.43 0.29
C SER A 90 19.30 6.86 -0.64
N GLY A 91 18.07 6.49 -0.33
CA GLY A 91 16.88 6.76 -1.14
C GLY A 91 15.92 7.77 -0.52
N GLY A 92 14.80 8.01 -1.22
CA GLY A 92 13.65 8.71 -0.68
C GLY A 92 12.93 7.86 0.39
N THR A 93 12.25 8.52 1.32
CA THR A 93 11.52 7.82 2.40
C THR A 93 10.38 6.93 1.87
N ASN A 94 9.91 7.14 0.65
CA ASN A 94 8.93 6.30 -0.02
C ASN A 94 9.45 4.89 -0.37
N SER A 95 10.75 4.65 -0.32
CA SER A 95 11.31 3.30 -0.43
C SER A 95 11.14 2.47 0.85
N TRP A 96 11.01 3.10 2.00
CA TRP A 96 10.95 2.42 3.29
C TRP A 96 9.76 1.44 3.43
N PRO A 97 8.52 1.81 3.05
CA PRO A 97 7.42 0.84 3.04
C PRO A 97 7.69 -0.33 2.09
N ILE A 98 8.38 -0.09 0.97
CA ILE A 98 8.72 -1.12 -0.01
C ILE A 98 9.73 -2.12 0.57
N ASN A 99 10.71 -1.62 1.32
CA ASN A 99 11.78 -2.45 1.91
C ASN A 99 11.28 -3.39 3.02
N VAL A 100 10.10 -3.16 3.60
CA VAL A 100 9.52 -4.04 4.62
C VAL A 100 8.52 -5.06 4.05
N LEU A 101 8.22 -5.00 2.75
CA LEU A 101 7.31 -5.93 2.09
C LEU A 101 7.91 -7.35 2.08
N GLN A 102 7.04 -8.33 2.26
CA GLN A 102 7.34 -9.75 2.16
C GLN A 102 6.40 -10.42 1.15
N PRO A 103 6.76 -11.60 0.60
CA PRO A 103 5.89 -12.32 -0.32
C PRO A 103 4.46 -12.49 0.23
N GLY A 104 3.47 -12.12 -0.57
CA GLY A 104 2.04 -12.12 -0.20
C GLY A 104 1.55 -10.85 0.49
N ASP A 105 2.38 -9.81 0.66
CA ASP A 105 1.94 -8.52 1.15
C ASP A 105 1.29 -7.68 0.04
N VAL A 106 0.37 -6.79 0.42
CA VAL A 106 -0.17 -5.70 -0.40
C VAL A 106 0.23 -4.38 0.23
N TYR A 107 0.84 -3.50 -0.54
CA TYR A 107 1.20 -2.18 -0.07
C TYR A 107 0.01 -1.22 -0.19
N VAL A 108 -0.49 -0.72 0.94
CA VAL A 108 -1.64 0.19 1.02
C VAL A 108 -1.19 1.54 1.55
N ALA A 109 -1.40 2.60 0.78
CA ALA A 109 -0.98 3.95 1.17
C ALA A 109 -2.15 4.93 1.22
N ASP A 110 -2.22 5.68 2.32
CA ASP A 110 -2.99 6.90 2.45
C ASP A 110 -2.13 8.06 1.95
N GLY A 111 -2.40 8.53 0.73
CA GLY A 111 -1.83 9.75 0.13
C GLY A 111 -2.86 10.88 0.07
N TYR A 112 -3.78 10.91 1.03
CA TYR A 112 -4.86 11.92 1.19
C TYR A 112 -5.61 12.27 -0.11
N GLY A 113 -5.79 11.31 -1.02
CA GLY A 113 -6.48 11.49 -2.29
C GLY A 113 -5.73 12.37 -3.31
N ARG A 114 -4.46 12.69 -3.08
CA ARG A 114 -3.71 13.60 -3.94
C ARG A 114 -3.38 12.95 -5.28
N ILE A 115 -3.74 13.64 -6.38
CA ILE A 115 -3.44 13.21 -7.75
C ILE A 115 -2.31 14.09 -8.32
N ILE A 116 -2.56 15.38 -8.49
CA ILE A 116 -1.56 16.31 -9.03
C ILE A 116 -0.42 16.46 -8.02
N ASP A 117 0.81 16.23 -8.45
CA ASP A 117 2.00 16.20 -7.60
C ASP A 117 1.94 15.17 -6.46
N GLY A 118 1.05 14.15 -6.57
CA GLY A 118 0.81 13.14 -5.56
C GLY A 118 1.29 11.74 -5.96
N THR A 119 2.25 11.64 -6.86
CA THR A 119 2.74 10.36 -7.38
C THR A 119 3.64 9.65 -6.39
N LEU A 120 3.18 8.51 -5.88
CA LEU A 120 3.94 7.70 -4.93
C LEU A 120 4.98 6.81 -5.61
N ILE A 121 4.63 6.22 -6.76
CA ILE A 121 5.51 5.30 -7.51
C ILE A 121 5.40 5.50 -9.03
N GLY A 122 6.44 5.05 -9.70
CA GLY A 122 6.45 4.74 -11.12
C GLY A 122 6.84 3.28 -11.34
N SER A 123 7.13 2.89 -12.58
CA SER A 123 7.44 1.50 -12.96
C SER A 123 8.65 0.91 -12.21
N ASN A 124 9.69 1.69 -11.93
CA ASN A 124 10.87 1.20 -11.20
C ASN A 124 10.51 0.74 -9.77
N LEU A 125 9.77 1.58 -9.01
CA LEU A 125 9.31 1.20 -7.68
C LEU A 125 8.21 0.13 -7.75
N GLY A 126 7.39 0.11 -8.79
CA GLY A 126 6.44 -0.97 -9.05
C GLY A 126 7.14 -2.34 -9.18
N ASN A 127 8.25 -2.40 -9.93
CA ASN A 127 9.08 -3.61 -10.01
C ASN A 127 9.67 -4.01 -8.65
N ALA A 128 10.17 -3.05 -7.86
CA ALA A 128 10.70 -3.32 -6.53
C ALA A 128 9.61 -3.86 -5.57
N ILE A 129 8.41 -3.27 -5.61
CA ILE A 129 7.26 -3.76 -4.84
C ILE A 129 6.93 -5.19 -5.25
N TYR A 130 6.85 -5.48 -6.56
CA TYR A 130 6.53 -6.82 -7.02
C TYR A 130 7.63 -7.83 -6.69
N ALA A 131 8.90 -7.45 -6.79
CA ALA A 131 10.02 -8.31 -6.42
C ALA A 131 9.96 -8.74 -4.96
N ASN A 132 9.58 -7.84 -4.04
CA ASN A 132 9.49 -8.11 -2.62
C ASN A 132 8.19 -8.84 -2.24
N SER A 133 7.05 -8.39 -2.77
CA SER A 133 5.73 -8.85 -2.34
C SER A 133 5.09 -9.92 -3.23
N GLN A 134 5.50 -10.02 -4.48
CA GLN A 134 4.82 -10.77 -5.55
C GLN A 134 3.34 -10.37 -5.68
N ASN A 135 3.04 -9.11 -5.42
CA ASN A 135 1.70 -8.56 -5.33
C ASN A 135 1.71 -7.09 -5.80
N GLY A 136 0.75 -6.29 -5.36
CA GLY A 136 0.56 -4.94 -5.84
C GLY A 136 0.23 -3.92 -4.76
N VAL A 137 -0.54 -2.90 -5.16
CA VAL A 137 -0.76 -1.71 -4.34
C VAL A 137 -2.23 -1.29 -4.27
N ILE A 138 -2.59 -0.58 -3.20
CA ILE A 138 -3.82 0.21 -3.11
C ILE A 138 -3.40 1.60 -2.60
N PHE A 139 -3.50 2.62 -3.46
CA PHE A 139 -3.04 3.96 -3.15
C PHE A 139 -4.17 4.98 -3.25
N ASP A 140 -4.50 5.60 -2.14
CA ASP A 140 -5.32 6.82 -2.15
C ASP A 140 -4.49 8.02 -2.61
N ALA A 141 -3.92 7.89 -3.80
CA ALA A 141 -2.93 8.76 -4.44
C ALA A 141 -2.82 8.47 -5.94
N SER A 142 -1.88 9.12 -6.62
CA SER A 142 -1.55 8.83 -8.02
C SER A 142 -0.32 7.95 -8.17
N VAL A 143 -0.17 7.42 -9.38
CA VAL A 143 1.02 6.75 -9.89
C VAL A 143 1.44 7.36 -11.23
N ARG A 144 2.66 7.06 -11.69
CA ARG A 144 3.10 7.36 -13.07
C ARG A 144 3.52 6.08 -13.80
N ASP A 145 3.93 6.24 -15.05
CA ASP A 145 4.45 5.14 -15.89
C ASP A 145 3.44 3.98 -16.01
N MET A 146 2.15 4.29 -16.17
CA MET A 146 1.07 3.31 -16.21
C MET A 146 1.34 2.16 -17.19
N ALA A 147 1.94 2.44 -18.35
CA ALA A 147 2.29 1.41 -19.32
C ALA A 147 3.30 0.42 -18.72
N GLY A 148 4.37 0.93 -18.12
CA GLY A 148 5.38 0.07 -17.48
C GLY A 148 4.86 -0.68 -16.25
N LEU A 149 3.93 -0.12 -15.49
CA LEU A 149 3.27 -0.84 -14.39
C LEU A 149 2.40 -2.00 -14.90
N LYS A 150 1.72 -1.83 -16.04
CA LYS A 150 0.92 -2.89 -16.68
C LYS A 150 1.77 -4.04 -17.20
N GLU A 151 3.01 -3.79 -17.60
CA GLU A 151 3.94 -4.79 -18.10
C GLU A 151 4.50 -5.69 -16.99
N ILE A 152 4.42 -5.30 -15.72
CA ILE A 152 4.87 -6.12 -14.59
C ILE A 152 3.89 -7.29 -14.43
N LYS A 153 4.29 -8.46 -14.91
CA LYS A 153 3.44 -9.65 -14.90
C LYS A 153 3.07 -10.06 -13.47
N GLY A 154 1.77 -10.05 -13.16
CA GLY A 154 1.25 -10.40 -11.85
C GLY A 154 1.05 -9.20 -10.91
N PHE A 155 1.59 -8.03 -11.24
CA PHE A 155 1.31 -6.81 -10.48
C PHE A 155 -0.11 -6.31 -10.74
N ASN A 156 -0.77 -5.82 -9.71
CA ASN A 156 -2.00 -5.07 -9.85
C ASN A 156 -2.01 -3.86 -8.92
N GLY A 157 -2.92 -2.92 -9.15
CA GLY A 157 -3.04 -1.75 -8.29
C GLY A 157 -4.38 -1.05 -8.45
N TRP A 158 -4.86 -0.54 -7.34
CA TRP A 158 -5.98 0.38 -7.24
C TRP A 158 -5.43 1.74 -6.88
N VAL A 159 -5.63 2.74 -7.74
CA VAL A 159 -5.08 4.09 -7.58
C VAL A 159 -6.13 5.13 -7.88
N ARG A 160 -5.97 6.36 -7.36
CA ARG A 160 -6.91 7.45 -7.66
C ARG A 160 -6.70 8.08 -9.01
N GLY A 161 -5.48 8.05 -9.53
CA GLY A 161 -5.20 8.67 -10.81
C GLY A 161 -3.78 8.44 -11.29
N VAL A 162 -3.47 9.11 -12.40
CA VAL A 162 -2.14 9.10 -13.01
C VAL A 162 -1.66 10.54 -13.13
N ASP A 163 -0.44 10.81 -12.72
CA ASP A 163 0.20 12.11 -12.81
C ASP A 163 1.70 11.93 -13.08
N PRO A 164 2.34 12.71 -13.98
CA PRO A 164 3.73 12.52 -14.37
C PRO A 164 4.75 12.97 -13.30
N SER A 165 4.28 13.48 -12.19
CA SER A 165 5.13 13.96 -11.09
C SER A 165 5.87 12.83 -10.36
N TYR A 166 6.52 13.20 -9.30
CA TYR A 166 7.20 12.29 -8.38
C TYR A 166 7.11 12.84 -6.94
N LEU A 167 7.47 12.02 -5.94
CA LEU A 167 7.31 12.34 -4.53
C LEU A 167 8.19 13.54 -4.09
N GLN A 168 7.73 14.75 -4.37
CA GLN A 168 8.38 15.98 -3.91
C GLN A 168 7.49 16.82 -2.99
N GLN A 169 6.17 16.71 -3.17
CA GLN A 169 5.17 17.52 -2.47
C GLN A 169 4.60 16.79 -1.25
N GLU A 170 5.05 15.57 -1.01
CA GLU A 170 4.56 14.69 0.03
C GLU A 170 5.70 14.14 0.88
N MET A 171 5.39 13.73 2.09
CA MET A 171 6.32 13.04 2.96
C MET A 171 5.67 11.84 3.64
N LEU A 172 6.43 10.77 3.78
CA LEU A 172 6.04 9.62 4.60
C LEU A 172 6.01 10.03 6.08
N THR A 173 4.99 9.62 6.81
CA THR A 173 4.86 9.87 8.25
C THR A 173 4.92 8.60 9.09
N SER A 174 4.37 7.49 8.59
CA SER A 174 4.36 6.23 9.33
C SER A 174 4.23 5.00 8.43
N ILE A 175 4.62 3.84 8.97
CA ILE A 175 4.46 2.52 8.36
C ILE A 175 3.82 1.58 9.39
N ASN A 176 2.93 0.69 8.94
CA ASN A 176 2.20 -0.27 9.77
C ASN A 176 1.35 0.35 10.89
N THR A 177 0.89 1.57 10.68
CA THR A 177 -0.10 2.23 11.55
C THR A 177 -1.49 2.17 10.92
N PRO A 178 -2.57 2.38 11.69
CA PRO A 178 -3.90 2.57 11.13
C PRO A 178 -3.91 3.77 10.18
N ILE A 179 -4.49 3.59 9.00
CA ILE A 179 -4.67 4.64 7.99
C ILE A 179 -6.13 4.68 7.52
N ARG A 180 -6.48 5.74 6.84
CA ARG A 180 -7.73 5.87 6.10
C ARG A 180 -7.43 5.77 4.60
N VAL A 181 -8.31 5.14 3.85
CA VAL A 181 -8.28 5.08 2.39
C VAL A 181 -9.67 5.50 1.87
N GLY A 182 -9.76 6.64 1.21
CA GLY A 182 -11.02 7.26 0.79
C GLY A 182 -11.69 8.16 1.83
#